data_1272636ed5d1144e7f3498340db9fc29
#
_entry.id   1272636ed5d1144e7f3498340db9fc29
#
_cell.length_a   1.000
_cell.length_b   1.000
_cell.length_c   1.000
_cell.angle_alpha   90.00
_cell.angle_beta   90.00
_cell.angle_gamma   90.00
#
_symmetry.space_group_name_H-M   'P 1'
#
loop_
_entity.id
_entity.type
_entity.pdbx_description
1 polymer ?
#
loop_
_entity_poly.entity_id
_entity_poly.type
_entity_poly.pdbx_seq_one_letter_code
_entity_poly.pdbx_strand_id
1 'polypeptide(L)'
;MGRTSRIGSVLFSCIALAVGVTAPPAAATPNAGPGQVSAPQVTWGSCQRFLGDAARDIPTAQCTTVPVPISETDPTGPQAQLAVIKIPATGQRIGALFVNPGGPGASAVDSAAGMSYALAGSPMAEHFDIVGFDPRGVGYSTPAVRCRTDAEFDAWRRNPMVDYSPAGVAAIEQINRGYAKECADKMGAAFLAGVGTDSAAKDMDTVRRVLGDDQINYLGFSYGTELGTAYLEKFPDRVRAMVLDGAIDPAQDTVASILQQMTGFQVVFNDYAADCAKSAGCPLGTDPAHWVDRYHQLVDPLVTKPGPTSDPRGLGYQDALTGTFNALYTPQYWKFLTSGLLGLARQTDAGDLLMLADEYDGRNPYGHYSNGQDAFNAVRCVDSPTPIDPAVWADIDKRTRELAPFQAYGQFTGFAPRDLCAFWPVPPTSAPHPALPAPPGSVVVVSTTHDPATPYEAGVNLARELAAPLITFDGTQHTAVFNGNECIDSAIVNYFVDLTVPGNLTC
;
A
#
# COMPACT_ATOMS: atom_id res chain seq x y z
N MET A 1 -91.73 3.72 -21.13
CA MET A 1 -92.41 3.03 -20.04
C MET A 1 -91.47 3.13 -18.83
N GLY A 2 -91.61 4.02 -17.94
CA GLY A 2 -92.69 4.41 -17.08
C GLY A 2 -92.58 3.69 -15.75
N ARG A 3 -92.07 4.33 -14.75
CA ARG A 3 -92.84 4.67 -13.55
C ARG A 3 -91.90 5.27 -12.43
N THR A 4 -92.23 6.42 -12.09
CA THR A 4 -92.11 7.24 -10.88
C THR A 4 -92.52 6.52 -9.57
N SER A 5 -91.93 6.88 -8.44
CA SER A 5 -92.51 7.26 -7.16
C SER A 5 -91.48 7.54 -6.07
N ARG A 6 -91.30 8.78 -5.63
CA ARG A 6 -91.84 9.50 -4.45
C ARG A 6 -91.18 9.12 -3.11
N ILE A 7 -90.34 10.02 -2.58
CA ILE A 7 -90.54 10.91 -1.41
C ILE A 7 -90.50 10.21 -0.03
N GLY A 8 -89.58 10.63 0.77
CA GLY A 8 -89.50 10.44 2.20
C GLY A 8 -88.38 11.28 2.84
N SER A 9 -88.69 12.53 3.16
CA SER A 9 -87.84 13.43 3.94
C SER A 9 -87.86 13.01 5.42
N VAL A 10 -86.72 12.75 6.01
CA VAL A 10 -86.55 12.73 7.47
C VAL A 10 -85.37 13.62 7.81
N LEU A 11 -85.64 14.70 8.50
CA LEU A 11 -84.65 15.54 9.17
C LEU A 11 -84.00 14.74 10.30
N PHE A 12 -82.67 14.68 10.31
CA PHE A 12 -81.97 14.36 11.49
C PHE A 12 -80.81 15.35 11.68
N SER A 13 -80.73 15.89 12.88
CA SER A 13 -79.81 16.89 13.37
C SER A 13 -78.35 16.48 13.20
N CYS A 14 -77.50 17.38 12.63
CA CYS A 14 -76.09 17.30 12.61
C CYS A 14 -75.50 17.59 14.00
N ILE A 15 -74.91 16.56 14.66
CA ILE A 15 -73.95 16.75 15.72
C ILE A 15 -72.55 16.64 15.09
N ALA A 16 -71.89 17.77 14.98
CA ALA A 16 -70.52 17.82 14.50
C ALA A 16 -69.57 17.24 15.58
N LEU A 17 -69.09 16.01 15.41
CA LEU A 17 -67.94 15.51 16.11
C LEU A 17 -66.66 15.99 15.40
N ALA A 18 -65.92 16.91 16.08
CA ALA A 18 -64.58 17.29 15.68
C ALA A 18 -63.62 16.10 15.96
N VAL A 19 -63.27 15.37 14.90
CA VAL A 19 -62.17 14.39 14.96
C VAL A 19 -60.85 15.16 14.88
N GLY A 20 -60.20 15.31 16.02
CA GLY A 20 -58.84 15.84 16.07
C GLY A 20 -57.88 14.86 15.39
N VAL A 21 -57.36 15.22 14.24
CA VAL A 21 -56.26 14.52 13.59
C VAL A 21 -55.00 14.86 14.40
N THR A 22 -54.57 13.95 15.29
CA THR A 22 -53.24 14.02 15.92
C THR A 22 -52.23 13.58 14.89
N ALA A 23 -51.34 14.50 14.47
CA ALA A 23 -50.17 14.17 13.71
C ALA A 23 -49.29 13.16 14.49
N PRO A 24 -48.69 12.14 13.83
CA PRO A 24 -47.77 11.23 14.50
C PRO A 24 -46.56 12.04 15.02
N PRO A 25 -46.04 11.69 16.22
CA PRO A 25 -44.84 12.36 16.72
C PRO A 25 -43.71 12.16 15.72
N ALA A 26 -43.01 13.25 15.39
CA ALA A 26 -41.78 13.21 14.62
C ALA A 26 -40.84 12.21 15.31
N ALA A 27 -40.35 11.25 14.55
CA ALA A 27 -39.33 10.31 15.04
C ALA A 27 -38.17 11.12 15.58
N ALA A 28 -37.92 10.99 16.86
CA ALA A 28 -36.75 11.61 17.50
C ALA A 28 -35.50 11.01 16.84
N THR A 29 -34.68 11.87 16.23
CA THR A 29 -33.30 11.51 15.87
C THR A 29 -32.62 10.99 17.12
N PRO A 30 -31.93 9.83 17.05
CA PRO A 30 -31.20 9.33 18.19
C PRO A 30 -30.19 10.39 18.62
N ASN A 31 -30.27 10.82 19.87
CA ASN A 31 -29.28 11.70 20.49
C ASN A 31 -27.91 11.00 20.39
N ALA A 32 -27.01 11.61 19.66
CA ALA A 32 -25.59 11.25 19.72
C ALA A 32 -25.14 11.39 21.18
N GLY A 33 -24.61 10.32 21.75
CA GLY A 33 -24.05 10.33 23.10
C GLY A 33 -22.92 11.39 23.19
N PRO A 34 -22.61 11.89 24.38
CA PRO A 34 -21.58 12.92 24.54
C PRO A 34 -20.22 12.33 24.12
N GLY A 35 -19.68 12.81 22.97
CA GLY A 35 -18.35 12.46 22.45
C GLY A 35 -18.27 11.99 21.00
N GLN A 36 -19.36 11.73 20.30
CA GLN A 36 -19.30 11.42 18.86
C GLN A 36 -19.18 12.70 18.03
N VAL A 37 -17.96 12.96 17.58
CA VAL A 37 -17.74 13.97 16.51
C VAL A 37 -18.52 13.51 15.28
N SER A 38 -19.44 14.35 14.78
CA SER A 38 -20.21 14.05 13.57
C SER A 38 -19.26 13.86 12.37
N ALA A 39 -19.58 12.91 11.48
CA ALA A 39 -18.80 12.73 10.26
C ALA A 39 -18.80 14.03 9.43
N PRO A 40 -17.68 14.38 8.79
CA PRO A 40 -17.63 15.51 7.87
C PRO A 40 -18.68 15.34 6.77
N GLN A 41 -19.38 16.44 6.43
CA GLN A 41 -20.29 16.43 5.28
C GLN A 41 -19.46 16.59 4.00
N VAL A 42 -19.60 15.67 3.06
CA VAL A 42 -18.88 15.66 1.79
C VAL A 42 -19.82 15.60 0.61
N THR A 43 -19.37 16.07 -0.54
CA THR A 43 -20.10 15.96 -1.81
C THR A 43 -19.35 15.00 -2.73
N TRP A 44 -20.04 13.93 -3.14
CA TRP A 44 -19.51 12.98 -4.10
C TRP A 44 -19.69 13.52 -5.53
N GLY A 45 -18.69 13.33 -6.37
CA GLY A 45 -18.65 13.81 -7.75
C GLY A 45 -17.83 12.92 -8.67
N SER A 46 -17.53 13.43 -9.86
CA SER A 46 -16.71 12.72 -10.85
C SER A 46 -15.30 12.48 -10.37
N CYS A 47 -14.73 11.32 -10.73
CA CYS A 47 -13.34 10.96 -10.46
C CYS A 47 -12.32 11.57 -11.44
N GLN A 48 -12.77 12.36 -12.41
CA GLN A 48 -11.91 13.00 -13.43
C GLN A 48 -10.71 13.76 -12.83
N ARG A 49 -10.87 14.40 -11.67
CA ARG A 49 -9.80 15.17 -11.00
C ARG A 49 -8.67 14.30 -10.45
N PHE A 50 -8.93 13.00 -10.19
CA PHE A 50 -7.94 12.04 -9.70
C PHE A 50 -7.42 11.19 -10.85
N LEU A 51 -8.32 10.55 -11.58
CA LEU A 51 -7.98 9.53 -12.56
C LEU A 51 -7.82 10.07 -13.98
N GLY A 52 -8.07 11.37 -14.22
CA GLY A 52 -8.00 11.93 -15.57
C GLY A 52 -8.92 11.18 -16.55
N ASP A 53 -8.37 10.79 -17.71
CA ASP A 53 -9.14 10.08 -18.73
C ASP A 53 -9.56 8.67 -18.32
N ALA A 54 -8.81 8.00 -17.44
CA ALA A 54 -9.17 6.67 -16.92
C ALA A 54 -10.50 6.66 -16.14
N ALA A 55 -10.98 7.80 -15.66
CA ALA A 55 -12.30 7.92 -15.04
C ALA A 55 -13.47 7.56 -16.00
N ARG A 56 -13.24 7.60 -17.31
CA ARG A 56 -14.25 7.22 -18.32
C ARG A 56 -14.51 5.72 -18.37
N ASP A 57 -13.52 4.94 -17.96
CA ASP A 57 -13.58 3.48 -18.01
C ASP A 57 -14.34 2.91 -16.78
N ILE A 58 -14.51 3.71 -15.72
CA ILE A 58 -15.30 3.38 -14.53
C ILE A 58 -16.35 4.46 -14.23
N PRO A 59 -17.36 4.62 -15.11
CA PRO A 59 -18.30 5.75 -15.06
C PRO A 59 -19.19 5.78 -13.81
N THR A 60 -19.31 4.67 -13.08
CA THR A 60 -20.06 4.57 -11.82
C THR A 60 -19.26 5.06 -10.61
N ALA A 61 -17.96 5.21 -10.76
CA ALA A 61 -17.09 5.65 -9.67
C ALA A 61 -17.44 7.08 -9.21
N GLN A 62 -17.41 7.26 -7.91
CA GLN A 62 -17.68 8.53 -7.24
C GLN A 62 -16.44 8.92 -6.40
N CYS A 63 -16.05 10.16 -6.50
CA CYS A 63 -14.88 10.67 -5.79
C CYS A 63 -15.22 11.88 -4.92
N THR A 64 -14.52 12.00 -3.80
CA THR A 64 -14.65 13.14 -2.90
C THR A 64 -13.29 13.46 -2.24
N THR A 65 -13.27 14.52 -1.44
CA THR A 65 -12.21 14.74 -0.44
C THR A 65 -12.83 14.80 0.95
N VAL A 66 -12.16 14.22 1.93
CA VAL A 66 -12.59 14.18 3.32
C VAL A 66 -11.60 15.02 4.15
N PRO A 67 -12.06 16.10 4.79
CA PRO A 67 -11.21 16.91 5.66
C PRO A 67 -10.91 16.15 6.95
N VAL A 68 -9.63 16.15 7.34
CA VAL A 68 -9.16 15.61 8.64
C VAL A 68 -8.15 16.58 9.26
N PRO A 69 -8.13 16.75 10.59
CA PRO A 69 -7.17 17.64 11.23
C PRO A 69 -5.74 17.09 11.07
N ILE A 70 -4.78 17.97 10.77
CA ILE A 70 -3.36 17.59 10.73
C ILE A 70 -2.87 17.20 12.12
N SER A 71 -3.32 17.93 13.15
CA SER A 71 -3.01 17.64 14.55
C SER A 71 -4.26 17.25 15.32
N GLU A 72 -4.21 16.15 16.03
CA GLU A 72 -5.30 15.70 16.91
C GLU A 72 -5.51 16.65 18.11
N THR A 73 -4.45 17.31 18.55
CA THR A 73 -4.51 18.27 19.66
C THR A 73 -5.07 19.63 19.24
N ASP A 74 -5.21 19.87 17.92
CA ASP A 74 -5.85 21.04 17.34
C ASP A 74 -6.84 20.64 16.22
N PRO A 75 -8.01 20.08 16.58
CA PRO A 75 -8.98 19.59 15.61
C PRO A 75 -9.63 20.68 14.75
N THR A 76 -9.49 21.95 15.13
CA THR A 76 -9.98 23.13 14.38
C THR A 76 -8.89 23.82 13.59
N GLY A 77 -7.66 23.39 13.71
CA GLY A 77 -6.48 23.91 13.02
C GLY A 77 -6.40 23.51 11.55
N PRO A 78 -5.20 23.53 10.97
CA PRO A 78 -4.98 23.13 9.59
C PRO A 78 -5.49 21.71 9.31
N GLN A 79 -6.12 21.54 8.12
CA GLN A 79 -6.73 20.27 7.70
C GLN A 79 -5.96 19.68 6.52
N ALA A 80 -5.81 18.36 6.52
CA ALA A 80 -5.53 17.61 5.31
C ALA A 80 -6.85 17.24 4.61
N GLN A 81 -6.78 17.04 3.29
CA GLN A 81 -7.92 16.62 2.47
C GLN A 81 -7.60 15.22 1.92
N LEU A 82 -8.23 14.19 2.45
CA LEU A 82 -8.05 12.83 1.97
C LEU A 82 -8.79 12.63 0.66
N ALA A 83 -8.10 12.15 -0.38
CA ALA A 83 -8.73 11.73 -1.61
C ALA A 83 -9.39 10.37 -1.41
N VAL A 84 -10.66 10.26 -1.80
CA VAL A 84 -11.45 9.03 -1.65
C VAL A 84 -12.17 8.72 -2.95
N ILE A 85 -12.05 7.47 -3.41
CA ILE A 85 -12.86 6.87 -4.48
C ILE A 85 -13.77 5.82 -3.89
N LYS A 86 -14.99 5.75 -4.43
CA LYS A 86 -15.97 4.71 -4.18
C LYS A 86 -16.53 4.21 -5.50
N ILE A 87 -16.40 2.92 -5.77
CA ILE A 87 -17.03 2.23 -6.89
C ILE A 87 -18.20 1.43 -6.30
N PRO A 88 -19.47 1.85 -6.56
CA PRO A 88 -20.63 1.24 -5.93
C PRO A 88 -20.79 -0.25 -6.27
N ALA A 89 -21.29 -1.02 -5.32
CA ALA A 89 -21.74 -2.40 -5.52
C ALA A 89 -22.78 -2.47 -6.66
N THR A 90 -22.71 -3.54 -7.45
CA THR A 90 -23.62 -3.75 -8.60
C THR A 90 -24.92 -4.47 -8.24
N GLY A 91 -25.02 -5.01 -7.02
CA GLY A 91 -26.18 -5.75 -6.52
C GLY A 91 -26.54 -5.37 -5.08
N GLN A 92 -26.88 -6.36 -4.25
CA GLN A 92 -27.25 -6.11 -2.86
C GLN A 92 -26.01 -5.78 -2.02
N ARG A 93 -25.86 -4.51 -1.66
CA ARG A 93 -24.75 -4.00 -0.88
C ARG A 93 -24.70 -4.59 0.54
N ILE A 94 -23.56 -5.14 0.93
CA ILE A 94 -23.24 -5.56 2.30
C ILE A 94 -22.53 -4.43 3.06
N GLY A 95 -21.56 -3.74 2.42
CA GLY A 95 -20.79 -2.65 3.03
C GLY A 95 -19.69 -2.14 2.12
N ALA A 96 -18.83 -1.28 2.63
CA ALA A 96 -17.61 -0.86 1.95
C ALA A 96 -16.50 -1.90 2.13
N LEU A 97 -15.77 -2.23 1.04
CA LEU A 97 -14.50 -2.91 1.05
C LEU A 97 -13.39 -1.87 0.85
N PHE A 98 -12.68 -1.55 1.91
CA PHE A 98 -11.51 -0.70 1.84
C PHE A 98 -10.34 -1.51 1.27
N VAL A 99 -9.64 -0.97 0.29
CA VAL A 99 -8.47 -1.57 -0.33
C VAL A 99 -7.26 -0.67 -0.10
N ASN A 100 -6.16 -1.25 0.36
CA ASN A 100 -4.88 -0.54 0.50
C ASN A 100 -3.75 -1.36 -0.14
N PRO A 101 -3.05 -0.83 -1.16
CA PRO A 101 -2.02 -1.54 -1.90
C PRO A 101 -0.69 -1.65 -1.14
N GLY A 102 -0.51 -0.88 -0.07
CA GLY A 102 0.74 -0.84 0.68
C GLY A 102 1.72 0.23 0.20
N GLY A 103 2.95 -0.13 0.14
CA GLY A 103 4.11 0.71 -0.09
C GLY A 103 4.94 0.83 1.20
N PRO A 104 4.67 1.80 2.14
CA PRO A 104 3.66 2.86 2.11
C PRO A 104 3.83 3.84 0.95
N GLY A 105 2.79 4.62 0.65
CA GLY A 105 2.88 5.69 -0.35
C GLY A 105 2.27 5.37 -1.72
N ALA A 106 1.86 4.13 -1.97
CA ALA A 106 1.08 3.79 -3.15
C ALA A 106 -0.37 4.31 -3.03
N SER A 107 -0.95 4.82 -4.14
CA SER A 107 -2.30 5.36 -4.13
C SER A 107 -3.35 4.25 -4.01
N ALA A 108 -4.14 4.31 -2.94
CA ALA A 108 -5.30 3.45 -2.77
C ALA A 108 -6.47 3.84 -3.68
N VAL A 109 -6.53 5.09 -4.14
CA VAL A 109 -7.49 5.54 -5.17
C VAL A 109 -7.23 4.82 -6.49
N ASP A 110 -5.97 4.78 -6.96
CA ASP A 110 -5.59 4.05 -8.17
C ASP A 110 -5.78 2.54 -8.01
N SER A 111 -5.41 2.01 -6.83
CA SER A 111 -5.57 0.58 -6.52
C SER A 111 -7.03 0.14 -6.52
N ALA A 112 -7.94 0.90 -5.91
CA ALA A 112 -9.37 0.60 -5.92
C ALA A 112 -9.94 0.66 -7.35
N ALA A 113 -9.50 1.63 -8.15
CA ALA A 113 -9.87 1.71 -9.57
C ALA A 113 -9.40 0.44 -10.31
N GLY A 114 -8.14 0.02 -10.17
CA GLY A 114 -7.60 -1.21 -10.74
C GLY A 114 -8.32 -2.47 -10.26
N MET A 115 -8.56 -2.58 -8.95
CA MET A 115 -9.25 -3.72 -8.33
C MET A 115 -10.69 -3.86 -8.86
N SER A 116 -11.36 -2.76 -9.20
CA SER A 116 -12.71 -2.82 -9.76
C SER A 116 -12.78 -3.56 -11.09
N TYR A 117 -11.72 -3.54 -11.89
CA TYR A 117 -11.63 -4.35 -13.11
C TYR A 117 -11.35 -5.82 -12.79
N ALA A 118 -10.42 -6.10 -11.87
CA ALA A 118 -10.08 -7.46 -11.48
C ALA A 118 -11.27 -8.20 -10.87
N LEU A 119 -12.12 -7.48 -10.12
CA LEU A 119 -13.29 -8.03 -9.45
C LEU A 119 -14.59 -7.93 -10.29
N ALA A 120 -14.55 -7.38 -11.51
CA ALA A 120 -15.74 -7.19 -12.33
C ALA A 120 -16.51 -8.50 -12.53
N GLY A 121 -17.82 -8.48 -12.21
CA GLY A 121 -18.70 -9.66 -12.32
C GLY A 121 -18.51 -10.71 -11.21
N SER A 122 -17.65 -10.46 -10.24
CA SER A 122 -17.50 -11.35 -9.08
C SER A 122 -18.49 -11.00 -7.97
N PRO A 123 -18.75 -11.91 -7.00
CA PRO A 123 -19.55 -11.62 -5.82
C PRO A 123 -19.01 -10.43 -4.99
N MET A 124 -17.70 -10.16 -5.07
CA MET A 124 -17.11 -8.99 -4.40
C MET A 124 -17.65 -7.69 -4.98
N ALA A 125 -17.66 -7.54 -6.32
CA ALA A 125 -18.22 -6.36 -6.99
C ALA A 125 -19.77 -6.29 -6.87
N GLU A 126 -20.44 -7.43 -6.69
CA GLU A 126 -21.89 -7.46 -6.48
C GLU A 126 -22.28 -6.93 -5.10
N HIS A 127 -21.49 -7.25 -4.06
CA HIS A 127 -21.88 -7.02 -2.68
C HIS A 127 -21.16 -5.89 -1.97
N PHE A 128 -20.04 -5.39 -2.50
CA PHE A 128 -19.26 -4.37 -1.82
C PHE A 128 -19.05 -3.12 -2.67
N ASP A 129 -19.21 -1.94 -2.04
CA ASP A 129 -18.60 -0.74 -2.58
C ASP A 129 -17.08 -0.89 -2.46
N ILE A 130 -16.34 -0.87 -3.59
CA ILE A 130 -14.88 -0.89 -3.54
C ILE A 130 -14.41 0.53 -3.23
N VAL A 131 -13.68 0.70 -2.13
CA VAL A 131 -13.26 2.00 -1.62
C VAL A 131 -11.75 2.06 -1.51
N GLY A 132 -11.16 3.10 -2.09
CA GLY A 132 -9.78 3.50 -1.86
C GLY A 132 -9.74 4.88 -1.23
N PHE A 133 -8.90 5.07 -0.23
CA PHE A 133 -8.56 6.40 0.23
C PHE A 133 -7.03 6.54 0.28
N ASP A 134 -6.51 7.63 -0.25
CA ASP A 134 -5.11 7.95 -0.10
C ASP A 134 -4.89 8.53 1.30
N PRO A 135 -4.02 7.91 2.13
CA PRO A 135 -3.68 8.49 3.42
C PRO A 135 -3.12 9.91 3.28
N ARG A 136 -3.10 10.66 4.37
CA ARG A 136 -2.51 12.00 4.38
C ARG A 136 -1.07 11.97 3.85
N GLY A 137 -0.76 12.87 2.93
CA GLY A 137 0.55 12.92 2.30
C GLY A 137 0.73 12.04 1.07
N VAL A 138 -0.18 11.10 0.80
CA VAL A 138 -0.09 10.09 -0.26
C VAL A 138 -0.96 10.49 -1.46
N GLY A 139 -0.50 10.17 -2.65
CA GLY A 139 -1.28 10.19 -3.89
C GLY A 139 -1.98 11.51 -4.15
N TYR A 140 -3.30 11.47 -4.25
CA TYR A 140 -4.15 12.63 -4.54
C TYR A 140 -4.60 13.38 -3.27
N SER A 141 -4.22 12.93 -2.07
CA SER A 141 -4.49 13.66 -0.82
C SER A 141 -3.65 14.93 -0.73
N THR A 142 -4.20 15.98 -0.11
CA THR A 142 -3.50 17.27 0.00
C THR A 142 -3.37 17.73 1.45
N PRO A 143 -2.17 18.27 1.81
CA PRO A 143 -0.97 18.37 0.99
C PRO A 143 -0.37 16.98 0.69
N ALA A 144 0.16 16.78 -0.54
CA ALA A 144 0.92 15.59 -0.88
C ALA A 144 2.38 15.78 -0.42
N VAL A 145 3.00 14.74 0.15
CA VAL A 145 4.43 14.80 0.50
C VAL A 145 5.24 14.89 -0.79
N ARG A 146 6.02 15.96 -0.93
CA ARG A 146 6.92 16.20 -2.06
C ARG A 146 8.21 16.83 -1.55
N CYS A 147 9.26 16.02 -1.49
CA CYS A 147 10.57 16.43 -0.99
C CYS A 147 11.51 16.81 -2.13
N ARG A 148 11.37 16.15 -3.30
CA ARG A 148 12.18 16.38 -4.50
C ARG A 148 11.33 16.81 -5.69
N THR A 149 11.93 17.59 -6.59
CA THR A 149 11.44 17.79 -7.95
C THR A 149 11.79 16.58 -8.82
N ASP A 150 11.13 16.44 -9.98
CA ASP A 150 11.43 15.36 -10.92
C ASP A 150 12.92 15.37 -11.35
N ALA A 151 13.49 16.55 -11.60
CA ALA A 151 14.89 16.70 -11.98
C ALA A 151 15.88 16.34 -10.86
N GLU A 152 15.55 16.66 -9.60
CA GLU A 152 16.34 16.26 -8.42
C GLU A 152 16.28 14.75 -8.23
N PHE A 153 15.13 14.13 -8.51
CA PHE A 153 14.98 12.69 -8.41
C PHE A 153 15.76 11.97 -9.53
N ASP A 154 15.66 12.42 -10.81
CA ASP A 154 16.50 11.93 -11.90
C ASP A 154 18.00 12.06 -11.56
N ALA A 155 18.43 13.16 -10.92
CA ALA A 155 19.81 13.36 -10.52
C ALA A 155 20.24 12.39 -9.39
N TRP A 156 19.37 12.12 -8.43
CA TRP A 156 19.61 11.18 -7.35
C TRP A 156 19.76 9.74 -7.89
N ARG A 157 18.92 9.29 -8.79
CA ARG A 157 18.98 7.96 -9.42
C ARG A 157 20.30 7.71 -10.17
N ARG A 158 20.91 8.75 -10.72
CA ARG A 158 22.22 8.63 -11.40
C ARG A 158 23.41 8.43 -10.45
N ASN A 159 23.24 8.69 -9.14
CA ASN A 159 24.31 8.48 -8.17
C ASN A 159 24.34 7.01 -7.71
N PRO A 160 25.39 6.25 -7.97
CA PRO A 160 25.43 4.83 -7.62
C PRO A 160 25.47 4.57 -6.11
N MET A 161 25.90 5.54 -5.29
CA MET A 161 25.95 5.46 -3.80
C MET A 161 26.60 4.19 -3.25
N VAL A 162 27.70 3.72 -3.87
CA VAL A 162 28.35 2.44 -3.54
C VAL A 162 29.72 2.62 -2.86
N ASP A 163 30.23 3.85 -2.72
CA ASP A 163 31.48 4.10 -2.03
C ASP A 163 31.30 4.10 -0.51
N TYR A 164 31.63 2.98 0.10
CA TYR A 164 31.57 2.80 1.55
C TYR A 164 32.93 3.01 2.22
N SER A 165 33.84 3.77 1.60
CA SER A 165 34.97 4.38 2.33
C SER A 165 34.46 5.41 3.34
N PRO A 166 35.23 5.80 4.37
CA PRO A 166 34.81 6.84 5.31
C PRO A 166 34.39 8.15 4.63
N ALA A 167 35.03 8.53 3.52
CA ALA A 167 34.71 9.73 2.75
C ALA A 167 33.41 9.53 1.94
N GLY A 168 33.23 8.37 1.32
CA GLY A 168 32.01 8.02 0.57
C GLY A 168 30.79 7.93 1.49
N VAL A 169 30.91 7.28 2.64
CA VAL A 169 29.86 7.24 3.67
C VAL A 169 29.46 8.65 4.09
N ALA A 170 30.41 9.53 4.37
CA ALA A 170 30.11 10.93 4.72
C ALA A 170 29.37 11.67 3.60
N ALA A 171 29.72 11.41 2.34
CA ALA A 171 29.05 12.00 1.18
C ALA A 171 27.61 11.48 1.01
N ILE A 172 27.39 10.18 1.17
CA ILE A 172 26.04 9.57 1.12
C ILE A 172 25.17 10.09 2.26
N GLU A 173 25.68 10.14 3.49
CA GLU A 173 24.95 10.72 4.62
C GLU A 173 24.63 12.20 4.43
N GLN A 174 25.49 12.97 3.74
CA GLN A 174 25.18 14.36 3.40
C GLN A 174 23.99 14.46 2.44
N ILE A 175 23.86 13.52 1.48
CA ILE A 175 22.69 13.42 0.59
C ILE A 175 21.45 13.10 1.41
N ASN A 176 21.52 12.14 2.33
CA ASN A 176 20.39 11.73 3.19
C ASN A 176 19.94 12.88 4.12
N ARG A 177 20.89 13.61 4.72
CA ARG A 177 20.59 14.83 5.53
C ARG A 177 19.94 15.94 4.69
N GLY A 178 20.45 16.15 3.46
CA GLY A 178 19.90 17.11 2.52
C GLY A 178 18.44 16.81 2.21
N TYR A 179 18.14 15.56 1.87
CA TYR A 179 16.79 15.11 1.62
C TYR A 179 15.85 15.30 2.82
N ALA A 180 16.25 14.87 4.01
CA ALA A 180 15.44 15.04 5.23
C ALA A 180 15.16 16.53 5.53
N LYS A 181 16.18 17.38 5.32
CA LYS A 181 16.03 18.84 5.47
C LYS A 181 15.08 19.43 4.43
N GLU A 182 15.19 19.04 3.16
CA GLU A 182 14.30 19.51 2.10
C GLU A 182 12.84 19.11 2.35
N CYS A 183 12.61 17.88 2.85
CA CYS A 183 11.29 17.46 3.29
C CYS A 183 10.75 18.37 4.41
N ALA A 184 11.57 18.66 5.42
CA ALA A 184 11.17 19.54 6.52
C ALA A 184 10.84 20.96 6.05
N ASP A 185 11.68 21.51 5.16
CA ASP A 185 11.51 22.87 4.64
C ASP A 185 10.24 23.01 3.76
N LYS A 186 9.94 21.98 2.94
CA LYS A 186 8.80 22.02 2.01
C LYS A 186 7.47 21.64 2.68
N MET A 187 7.49 20.68 3.58
CA MET A 187 6.27 20.10 4.16
C MET A 187 5.96 20.63 5.56
N GLY A 188 6.98 21.07 6.30
CA GLY A 188 6.87 21.45 7.71
C GLY A 188 6.87 20.24 8.65
N ALA A 189 7.59 20.35 9.78
CA ALA A 189 7.75 19.28 10.76
C ALA A 189 6.40 18.81 11.35
N ALA A 190 5.45 19.72 11.57
CA ALA A 190 4.13 19.38 12.12
C ALA A 190 3.33 18.46 11.20
N PHE A 191 3.38 18.69 9.88
CA PHE A 191 2.72 17.80 8.92
C PHE A 191 3.42 16.46 8.83
N LEU A 192 4.76 16.46 8.75
CA LEU A 192 5.56 15.23 8.69
C LEU A 192 5.38 14.36 9.94
N ALA A 193 5.20 14.93 11.12
CA ALA A 193 4.90 14.18 12.34
C ALA A 193 3.52 13.47 12.30
N GLY A 194 2.62 13.96 11.47
CA GLY A 194 1.25 13.45 11.37
C GLY A 194 0.99 12.47 10.23
N VAL A 195 1.98 12.12 9.38
CA VAL A 195 1.74 11.27 8.21
C VAL A 195 1.82 9.75 8.49
N GLY A 196 2.17 9.34 9.72
CA GLY A 196 2.35 7.93 10.09
C GLY A 196 1.05 7.12 10.14
N THR A 197 1.23 5.81 10.25
CA THR A 197 0.18 4.79 10.24
C THR A 197 -0.87 4.99 11.33
N ASP A 198 -0.48 5.47 12.52
CA ASP A 198 -1.41 5.77 13.62
C ASP A 198 -2.47 6.80 13.23
N SER A 199 -2.05 7.87 12.55
CA SER A 199 -2.95 8.90 12.03
C SER A 199 -3.78 8.40 10.85
N ALA A 200 -3.18 7.62 9.94
CA ALA A 200 -3.88 7.04 8.78
C ALA A 200 -5.00 6.08 9.21
N ALA A 201 -4.81 5.30 10.28
CA ALA A 201 -5.85 4.43 10.84
C ALA A 201 -7.06 5.22 11.39
N LYS A 202 -6.82 6.35 12.04
CA LYS A 202 -7.90 7.26 12.51
C LYS A 202 -8.60 7.96 11.35
N ASP A 203 -7.85 8.30 10.32
CA ASP A 203 -8.40 8.84 9.08
C ASP A 203 -9.32 7.85 8.39
N MET A 204 -8.93 6.57 8.36
CA MET A 204 -9.77 5.48 7.81
C MET A 204 -11.11 5.37 8.54
N ASP A 205 -11.12 5.50 9.89
CA ASP A 205 -12.38 5.56 10.64
C ASP A 205 -13.23 6.78 10.29
N THR A 206 -12.59 7.92 9.99
CA THR A 206 -13.33 9.10 9.53
C THR A 206 -13.96 8.85 8.16
N VAL A 207 -13.25 8.20 7.23
CA VAL A 207 -13.80 7.81 5.92
C VAL A 207 -14.94 6.80 6.11
N ARG A 208 -14.81 5.77 6.98
CA ARG A 208 -15.89 4.85 7.33
C ARG A 208 -17.17 5.59 7.74
N ARG A 209 -17.04 6.57 8.64
CA ARG A 209 -18.18 7.39 9.10
C ARG A 209 -18.80 8.23 8.00
N VAL A 210 -17.99 8.76 7.06
CA VAL A 210 -18.47 9.50 5.88
C VAL A 210 -19.27 8.58 4.94
N LEU A 211 -18.89 7.30 4.82
CA LEU A 211 -19.62 6.30 4.05
C LEU A 211 -20.91 5.84 4.73
N GLY A 212 -21.08 6.10 6.04
CA GLY A 212 -22.24 5.71 6.83
C GLY A 212 -22.23 4.24 7.27
N ASP A 213 -21.08 3.57 7.20
CA ASP A 213 -20.95 2.16 7.60
C ASP A 213 -20.60 2.02 9.09
N ASP A 214 -21.25 1.08 9.78
CA ASP A 214 -20.93 0.77 11.20
C ASP A 214 -19.60 0.05 11.34
N GLN A 215 -19.23 -0.80 10.38
CA GLN A 215 -17.99 -1.58 10.31
C GLN A 215 -17.41 -1.53 8.91
N ILE A 216 -16.09 -1.73 8.80
CA ILE A 216 -15.41 -1.87 7.50
C ILE A 216 -15.25 -3.34 7.13
N ASN A 217 -15.15 -3.61 5.81
CA ASN A 217 -14.42 -4.74 5.27
C ASN A 217 -13.09 -4.18 4.74
N TYR A 218 -12.00 -4.90 4.96
CA TYR A 218 -10.68 -4.37 4.64
C TYR A 218 -9.81 -5.44 3.94
N LEU A 219 -9.17 -5.05 2.85
CA LEU A 219 -8.16 -5.83 2.16
C LEU A 219 -6.88 -5.00 2.09
N GLY A 220 -5.90 -5.40 2.88
CA GLY A 220 -4.59 -4.75 2.95
C GLY A 220 -3.49 -5.63 2.38
N PHE A 221 -2.71 -5.05 1.48
CA PHE A 221 -1.54 -5.69 0.89
C PHE A 221 -0.26 -5.07 1.44
N SER A 222 0.76 -5.89 1.76
CA SER A 222 2.07 -5.38 2.16
C SER A 222 1.97 -4.41 3.35
N TYR A 223 2.49 -3.18 3.28
CA TYR A 223 2.26 -2.14 4.30
C TYR A 223 0.77 -1.94 4.65
N GLY A 224 -0.15 -2.21 3.72
CA GLY A 224 -1.58 -2.17 4.04
C GLY A 224 -1.97 -3.13 5.18
N THR A 225 -1.19 -4.16 5.44
CA THR A 225 -1.38 -5.07 6.59
C THR A 225 -1.04 -4.40 7.92
N GLU A 226 0.00 -3.56 7.95
CA GLU A 226 0.35 -2.73 9.11
C GLU A 226 -0.74 -1.69 9.39
N LEU A 227 -1.24 -1.00 8.35
CA LEU A 227 -2.37 -0.07 8.49
C LEU A 227 -3.63 -0.78 8.99
N GLY A 228 -3.93 -1.99 8.45
CA GLY A 228 -5.05 -2.81 8.90
C GLY A 228 -4.93 -3.23 10.36
N THR A 229 -3.75 -3.69 10.78
CA THR A 229 -3.45 -4.07 12.17
C THR A 229 -3.60 -2.87 13.11
N ALA A 230 -3.03 -1.71 12.76
CA ALA A 230 -3.18 -0.47 13.54
C ALA A 230 -4.64 0.00 13.66
N TYR A 231 -5.44 -0.18 12.59
CA TYR A 231 -6.88 0.10 12.65
C TYR A 231 -7.62 -0.85 13.58
N LEU A 232 -7.34 -2.15 13.46
CA LEU A 232 -7.95 -3.18 14.30
C LEU A 232 -7.68 -2.95 15.78
N GLU A 233 -6.46 -2.59 16.15
CA GLU A 233 -6.08 -2.31 17.54
C GLU A 233 -6.82 -1.09 18.12
N LYS A 234 -7.06 -0.06 17.28
CA LYS A 234 -7.78 1.15 17.70
C LYS A 234 -9.29 0.98 17.72
N PHE A 235 -9.82 0.19 16.80
CA PHE A 235 -11.25 0.10 16.52
C PHE A 235 -11.69 -1.37 16.33
N PRO A 236 -11.44 -2.28 17.28
CA PRO A 236 -11.71 -3.71 17.11
C PRO A 236 -13.18 -4.01 16.81
N ASP A 237 -14.11 -3.22 17.37
CA ASP A 237 -15.56 -3.37 17.14
C ASP A 237 -16.02 -2.80 15.79
N ARG A 238 -15.12 -2.19 15.00
CA ARG A 238 -15.43 -1.55 13.71
C ARG A 238 -14.97 -2.37 12.51
N VAL A 239 -14.53 -3.60 12.73
CA VAL A 239 -14.11 -4.52 11.67
C VAL A 239 -15.15 -5.63 11.54
N ARG A 240 -15.74 -5.79 10.34
CA ARG A 240 -16.60 -6.92 10.00
C ARG A 240 -15.78 -8.09 9.47
N ALA A 241 -14.91 -7.84 8.50
CA ALA A 241 -14.03 -8.82 7.87
C ALA A 241 -12.76 -8.12 7.38
N MET A 242 -11.59 -8.69 7.67
CA MET A 242 -10.29 -8.13 7.30
C MET A 242 -9.39 -9.22 6.73
N VAL A 243 -8.76 -8.92 5.60
CA VAL A 243 -7.74 -9.79 4.98
C VAL A 243 -6.43 -9.02 4.91
N LEU A 244 -5.36 -9.65 5.43
CA LEU A 244 -4.01 -9.10 5.50
C LEU A 244 -3.09 -9.99 4.67
N ASP A 245 -2.71 -9.54 3.47
CA ASP A 245 -1.95 -10.30 2.48
C ASP A 245 -0.54 -9.73 2.29
N GLY A 246 0.47 -10.59 2.39
CA GLY A 246 1.87 -10.16 2.42
C GLY A 246 2.17 -9.39 3.71
N ALA A 247 1.98 -10.05 4.84
CA ALA A 247 1.88 -9.41 6.15
C ALA A 247 3.23 -8.91 6.69
N ILE A 248 3.19 -7.74 7.32
CA ILE A 248 4.28 -7.20 8.14
C ILE A 248 4.09 -7.68 9.59
N ASP A 249 5.18 -8.11 10.22
CA ASP A 249 5.20 -8.44 11.66
C ASP A 249 5.50 -7.18 12.48
N PRO A 250 4.52 -6.62 13.21
CA PRO A 250 4.71 -5.38 13.96
C PRO A 250 5.64 -5.52 15.17
N ALA A 251 5.99 -6.75 15.57
CA ALA A 251 6.95 -7.00 16.64
C ALA A 251 8.42 -6.89 16.20
N GLN A 252 8.68 -6.83 14.90
CA GLN A 252 10.04 -6.73 14.39
C GLN A 252 10.60 -5.32 14.52
N ASP A 253 11.85 -5.23 14.99
CA ASP A 253 12.60 -3.98 14.90
C ASP A 253 13.12 -3.73 13.48
N THR A 254 13.54 -2.50 13.22
CA THR A 254 14.02 -2.06 11.91
C THR A 254 15.18 -2.93 11.37
N VAL A 255 16.11 -3.39 12.24
CA VAL A 255 17.27 -4.21 11.82
C VAL A 255 16.80 -5.59 11.38
N ALA A 256 15.95 -6.23 12.19
CA ALA A 256 15.39 -7.55 11.88
C ALA A 256 14.57 -7.52 10.58
N SER A 257 13.74 -6.50 10.41
CA SER A 257 12.92 -6.30 9.21
C SER A 257 13.77 -6.15 7.95
N ILE A 258 14.81 -5.28 7.96
CA ILE A 258 15.72 -5.11 6.83
C ILE A 258 16.38 -6.44 6.45
N LEU A 259 16.96 -7.15 7.40
CA LEU A 259 17.71 -8.38 7.12
C LEU A 259 16.80 -9.52 6.63
N GLN A 260 15.59 -9.62 7.15
CA GLN A 260 14.62 -10.59 6.71
C GLN A 260 14.15 -10.29 5.28
N GLN A 261 13.85 -9.04 4.95
CA GLN A 261 13.47 -8.62 3.60
C GLN A 261 14.61 -8.89 2.59
N MET A 262 15.86 -8.54 2.95
CA MET A 262 17.01 -8.82 2.07
C MET A 262 17.18 -10.32 1.81
N THR A 263 16.96 -11.16 2.83
CA THR A 263 16.97 -12.63 2.68
C THR A 263 15.85 -13.08 1.73
N GLY A 264 14.65 -12.54 1.86
CA GLY A 264 13.52 -12.83 0.96
C GLY A 264 13.85 -12.51 -0.50
N PHE A 265 14.42 -11.34 -0.76
CA PHE A 265 14.86 -10.98 -2.12
C PHE A 265 15.94 -11.91 -2.66
N GLN A 266 16.86 -12.40 -1.85
CA GLN A 266 17.85 -13.40 -2.32
C GLN A 266 17.20 -14.73 -2.66
N VAL A 267 16.22 -15.17 -1.88
CA VAL A 267 15.48 -16.40 -2.18
C VAL A 267 14.81 -16.28 -3.55
N VAL A 268 14.09 -15.20 -3.79
CA VAL A 268 13.39 -14.98 -5.07
C VAL A 268 14.36 -14.72 -6.22
N PHE A 269 15.51 -14.07 -5.98
CA PHE A 269 16.57 -13.98 -6.99
C PHE A 269 17.06 -15.35 -7.42
N ASN A 270 17.22 -16.30 -6.50
CA ASN A 270 17.62 -17.66 -6.80
C ASN A 270 16.52 -18.41 -7.59
N ASP A 271 15.24 -18.22 -7.25
CA ASP A 271 14.11 -18.77 -7.99
C ASP A 271 14.05 -18.26 -9.42
N TYR A 272 14.21 -16.92 -9.59
CA TYR A 272 14.33 -16.30 -10.91
C TYR A 272 15.50 -16.89 -11.71
N ALA A 273 16.68 -17.00 -11.11
CA ALA A 273 17.87 -17.53 -11.77
C ALA A 273 17.68 -19.00 -12.18
N ALA A 274 17.03 -19.81 -11.32
CA ALA A 274 16.70 -21.20 -11.61
C ALA A 274 15.70 -21.32 -12.77
N ASP A 275 14.70 -20.43 -12.84
CA ASP A 275 13.77 -20.36 -13.96
C ASP A 275 14.48 -19.96 -15.25
N CYS A 276 15.26 -18.90 -15.22
CA CYS A 276 16.08 -18.44 -16.34
C CYS A 276 17.00 -19.54 -16.87
N ALA A 277 17.65 -20.30 -15.98
CA ALA A 277 18.60 -21.37 -16.32
C ALA A 277 17.98 -22.56 -17.07
N LYS A 278 16.64 -22.67 -17.13
CA LYS A 278 15.96 -23.63 -18.01
C LYS A 278 16.21 -23.34 -19.49
N SER A 279 16.63 -22.11 -19.80
CA SER A 279 17.01 -21.68 -21.16
C SER A 279 18.52 -21.56 -21.29
N ALA A 280 19.10 -22.16 -22.35
CA ALA A 280 20.50 -21.97 -22.68
C ALA A 280 20.90 -20.52 -22.98
N GLY A 281 19.92 -19.64 -23.22
CA GLY A 281 20.09 -18.21 -23.45
C GLY A 281 20.06 -17.35 -22.21
N CYS A 282 19.98 -17.94 -21.00
CA CYS A 282 19.96 -17.19 -19.74
C CYS A 282 21.23 -16.35 -19.58
N PRO A 283 21.13 -15.03 -19.33
CA PRO A 283 22.29 -14.17 -19.14
C PRO A 283 23.13 -14.51 -17.90
N LEU A 284 22.52 -15.16 -16.91
CA LEU A 284 23.18 -15.64 -15.70
C LEU A 284 23.87 -17.00 -15.89
N GLY A 285 23.64 -17.67 -17.04
CA GLY A 285 24.09 -19.05 -17.29
C GLY A 285 23.22 -20.09 -16.60
N THR A 286 23.67 -21.35 -16.67
CA THR A 286 22.91 -22.51 -16.17
C THR A 286 23.49 -23.11 -14.88
N ASP A 287 24.64 -22.61 -14.41
CA ASP A 287 25.31 -23.10 -13.22
C ASP A 287 24.96 -22.24 -11.99
N PRO A 288 24.24 -22.80 -10.99
CA PRO A 288 23.85 -22.07 -9.80
C PRO A 288 25.00 -21.43 -9.02
N ALA A 289 26.19 -22.05 -9.06
CA ALA A 289 27.38 -21.55 -8.36
C ALA A 289 27.87 -20.19 -8.89
N HIS A 290 27.41 -19.77 -10.07
CA HIS A 290 27.90 -18.59 -10.76
C HIS A 290 26.84 -17.52 -11.02
N TRP A 291 25.55 -17.71 -10.62
CA TRP A 291 24.48 -16.75 -10.92
C TRP A 291 24.76 -15.35 -10.37
N VAL A 292 25.16 -15.26 -9.11
CA VAL A 292 25.50 -13.99 -8.45
C VAL A 292 26.70 -13.33 -9.13
N ASP A 293 27.78 -14.07 -9.37
CA ASP A 293 28.97 -13.55 -10.05
C ASP A 293 28.62 -13.03 -11.46
N ARG A 294 27.77 -13.75 -12.20
CA ARG A 294 27.33 -13.32 -13.54
C ARG A 294 26.48 -12.07 -13.48
N TYR A 295 25.59 -11.97 -12.47
CA TYR A 295 24.82 -10.76 -12.25
C TYR A 295 25.74 -9.55 -12.02
N HIS A 296 26.71 -9.66 -11.12
CA HIS A 296 27.68 -8.60 -10.85
C HIS A 296 28.51 -8.24 -12.08
N GLN A 297 28.95 -9.22 -12.88
CA GLN A 297 29.66 -8.95 -14.13
C GLN A 297 28.86 -8.07 -15.10
N LEU A 298 27.51 -8.16 -15.06
CA LEU A 298 26.64 -7.38 -15.92
C LEU A 298 26.30 -6.00 -15.32
N VAL A 299 26.06 -5.93 -14.00
CA VAL A 299 25.50 -4.75 -13.34
C VAL A 299 26.58 -3.84 -12.73
N ASP A 300 27.66 -4.37 -12.16
CA ASP A 300 28.71 -3.57 -11.51
C ASP A 300 29.39 -2.54 -12.44
N PRO A 301 29.63 -2.82 -13.73
CA PRO A 301 30.20 -1.83 -14.64
C PRO A 301 29.36 -0.54 -14.76
N LEU A 302 28.05 -0.61 -14.45
CA LEU A 302 27.14 0.54 -14.50
C LEU A 302 27.45 1.62 -13.45
N VAL A 303 28.24 1.29 -12.42
CA VAL A 303 28.75 2.27 -11.44
C VAL A 303 29.58 3.36 -12.12
N THR A 304 30.34 3.01 -13.16
CA THR A 304 31.23 3.94 -13.83
C THR A 304 30.73 4.40 -15.20
N LYS A 305 29.90 3.62 -15.85
CA LYS A 305 29.40 3.90 -17.20
C LYS A 305 27.96 3.39 -17.36
N PRO A 306 27.00 4.27 -17.66
CA PRO A 306 25.64 3.84 -17.96
C PRO A 306 25.58 2.81 -19.09
N GLY A 307 24.70 1.81 -18.92
CA GLY A 307 24.38 0.81 -19.93
C GLY A 307 23.59 1.40 -21.11
N PRO A 308 23.67 0.78 -22.28
CA PRO A 308 22.97 1.25 -23.46
C PRO A 308 21.44 1.05 -23.34
N THR A 309 20.70 2.11 -23.63
CA THR A 309 19.24 2.09 -23.77
C THR A 309 18.81 3.02 -24.89
N SER A 310 17.58 2.83 -25.41
CA SER A 310 16.95 3.79 -26.32
C SER A 310 16.58 5.11 -25.60
N ASP A 311 16.43 5.10 -24.28
CA ASP A 311 16.23 6.29 -23.46
C ASP A 311 17.56 7.04 -23.29
N PRO A 312 17.60 8.37 -23.54
CA PRO A 312 18.84 9.16 -23.45
C PRO A 312 19.46 9.23 -22.05
N ARG A 313 18.74 8.85 -20.98
CA ARG A 313 19.28 8.76 -19.62
C ARG A 313 20.35 7.67 -19.49
N GLY A 314 20.23 6.60 -20.31
CA GLY A 314 21.00 5.38 -20.12
C GLY A 314 20.57 4.61 -18.85
N LEU A 315 21.01 3.37 -18.70
CA LEU A 315 20.75 2.57 -17.50
C LEU A 315 21.88 2.77 -16.49
N GLY A 316 21.60 3.40 -15.36
CA GLY A 316 22.52 3.54 -14.23
C GLY A 316 22.56 2.29 -13.34
N TYR A 317 23.53 2.23 -12.40
CA TYR A 317 23.64 1.15 -11.43
C TYR A 317 22.39 1.06 -10.53
N GLN A 318 21.96 2.20 -9.97
CA GLN A 318 20.76 2.24 -9.12
C GLN A 318 19.52 1.78 -9.88
N ASP A 319 19.34 2.23 -11.14
CA ASP A 319 18.22 1.81 -11.95
C ASP A 319 18.24 0.30 -12.23
N ALA A 320 19.42 -0.28 -12.52
CA ALA A 320 19.54 -1.73 -12.72
C ALA A 320 19.18 -2.52 -11.47
N LEU A 321 19.61 -2.06 -10.29
CA LEU A 321 19.30 -2.70 -9.03
C LEU A 321 17.81 -2.54 -8.67
N THR A 322 17.24 -1.33 -8.78
CA THR A 322 15.82 -1.05 -8.55
C THR A 322 14.93 -1.87 -9.49
N GLY A 323 15.27 -1.91 -10.80
CA GLY A 323 14.54 -2.72 -11.78
C GLY A 323 14.63 -4.23 -11.48
N THR A 324 15.77 -4.69 -10.95
CA THR A 324 15.90 -6.08 -10.49
C THR A 324 14.99 -6.33 -9.30
N PHE A 325 15.00 -5.47 -8.27
CA PHE A 325 14.08 -5.59 -7.13
C PHE A 325 12.61 -5.60 -7.58
N ASN A 326 12.20 -4.67 -8.46
CA ASN A 326 10.84 -4.64 -8.98
C ASN A 326 10.45 -5.95 -9.67
N ALA A 327 11.36 -6.51 -10.48
CA ALA A 327 11.10 -7.79 -11.15
C ALA A 327 10.93 -8.97 -10.19
N LEU A 328 11.57 -8.92 -9.02
CA LEU A 328 11.47 -10.01 -8.04
C LEU A 328 10.13 -10.03 -7.27
N TYR A 329 9.31 -8.97 -7.37
CA TYR A 329 7.97 -8.97 -6.76
C TYR A 329 7.02 -9.98 -7.41
N THR A 330 7.22 -10.30 -8.71
CA THR A 330 6.33 -11.23 -9.43
C THR A 330 7.03 -11.94 -10.58
N PRO A 331 6.80 -13.25 -10.79
CA PRO A 331 7.34 -13.98 -11.94
C PRO A 331 6.94 -13.42 -13.32
N GLN A 332 5.83 -12.68 -13.38
CA GLN A 332 5.38 -12.03 -14.62
C GLN A 332 6.40 -11.01 -15.16
N TYR A 333 7.23 -10.44 -14.29
CA TYR A 333 8.28 -9.47 -14.65
C TYR A 333 9.64 -10.11 -14.98
N TRP A 334 9.85 -11.39 -14.70
CA TRP A 334 11.13 -12.07 -14.93
C TRP A 334 11.58 -12.05 -16.39
N LYS A 335 10.64 -12.04 -17.34
CA LYS A 335 10.95 -11.89 -18.77
C LYS A 335 11.62 -10.55 -19.09
N PHE A 336 11.20 -9.45 -18.44
CA PHE A 336 11.78 -8.13 -18.63
C PHE A 336 13.15 -8.02 -17.97
N LEU A 337 13.31 -8.60 -16.76
CA LEU A 337 14.61 -8.73 -16.10
C LEU A 337 15.60 -9.49 -17.00
N THR A 338 15.20 -10.64 -17.53
CA THR A 338 16.02 -11.43 -18.46
C THR A 338 16.38 -10.64 -19.71
N SER A 339 15.43 -9.93 -20.31
CA SER A 339 15.64 -9.10 -21.51
C SER A 339 16.64 -7.98 -21.22
N GLY A 340 16.48 -7.25 -20.14
CA GLY A 340 17.40 -6.17 -19.76
C GLY A 340 18.82 -6.65 -19.47
N LEU A 341 18.97 -7.76 -18.74
CA LEU A 341 20.28 -8.39 -18.48
C LEU A 341 20.93 -8.91 -19.78
N LEU A 342 20.15 -9.43 -20.73
CA LEU A 342 20.63 -9.80 -22.06
C LEU A 342 21.09 -8.57 -22.86
N GLY A 343 20.38 -7.45 -22.73
CA GLY A 343 20.79 -6.17 -23.32
C GLY A 343 22.18 -5.75 -22.83
N LEU A 344 22.41 -5.83 -21.52
CA LEU A 344 23.74 -5.57 -20.93
C LEU A 344 24.79 -6.55 -21.42
N ALA A 345 24.51 -7.86 -21.43
CA ALA A 345 25.44 -8.89 -21.87
C ALA A 345 25.89 -8.73 -23.33
N ARG A 346 24.99 -8.26 -24.19
CA ARG A 346 25.21 -8.08 -25.63
C ARG A 346 25.63 -6.67 -26.01
N GLN A 347 25.67 -5.75 -25.05
CA GLN A 347 25.88 -4.31 -25.29
C GLN A 347 24.85 -3.74 -26.29
N THR A 348 23.59 -4.16 -26.14
CA THR A 348 22.41 -3.70 -26.87
C THR A 348 21.46 -2.97 -25.92
N ASP A 349 20.21 -2.74 -26.31
CA ASP A 349 19.23 -2.04 -25.48
C ASP A 349 18.90 -2.83 -24.20
N ALA A 350 19.16 -2.25 -23.04
CA ALA A 350 18.81 -2.74 -21.70
C ALA A 350 17.62 -1.97 -21.09
N GLY A 351 16.81 -1.32 -21.94
CA GLY A 351 15.71 -0.44 -21.53
C GLY A 351 14.64 -1.11 -20.69
N ASP A 352 14.47 -2.45 -20.76
CA ASP A 352 13.51 -3.17 -19.90
C ASP A 352 13.87 -3.06 -18.40
N LEU A 353 15.15 -3.03 -18.03
CA LEU A 353 15.56 -2.77 -16.64
C LEU A 353 15.25 -1.33 -16.21
N LEU A 354 15.46 -0.36 -17.13
CA LEU A 354 15.12 1.04 -16.85
C LEU A 354 13.60 1.24 -16.71
N MET A 355 12.81 0.56 -17.56
CA MET A 355 11.34 0.54 -17.46
C MET A 355 10.87 0.00 -16.12
N LEU A 356 11.43 -1.12 -15.67
CA LEU A 356 11.11 -1.70 -14.36
C LEU A 356 11.46 -0.75 -13.20
N ALA A 357 12.59 -0.05 -13.31
CA ALA A 357 12.99 0.96 -12.33
C ALA A 357 12.06 2.19 -12.35
N ASP A 358 11.67 2.66 -13.53
CA ASP A 358 10.72 3.77 -13.68
C ASP A 358 9.34 3.42 -13.10
N GLU A 359 8.87 2.19 -13.29
CA GLU A 359 7.63 1.70 -12.69
C GLU A 359 7.71 1.68 -11.16
N TYR A 360 8.77 1.14 -10.58
CA TYR A 360 8.99 1.10 -9.14
C TYR A 360 9.06 2.49 -8.51
N ASP A 361 9.76 3.41 -9.16
CA ASP A 361 9.89 4.79 -8.71
C ASP A 361 8.68 5.68 -9.03
N GLY A 362 7.70 5.16 -9.76
CA GLY A 362 6.50 5.88 -10.17
C GLY A 362 6.76 6.97 -11.21
N ARG A 363 7.75 6.78 -12.10
CA ARG A 363 8.09 7.72 -13.18
C ARG A 363 7.29 7.40 -14.44
N ASN A 364 6.48 8.34 -14.89
CA ASN A 364 5.72 8.17 -16.12
C ASN A 364 6.56 8.43 -17.38
N PRO A 365 6.06 8.07 -18.59
CA PRO A 365 6.79 8.27 -19.85
C PRO A 365 7.11 9.73 -20.20
N TYR A 366 6.48 10.70 -19.53
CA TYR A 366 6.73 12.13 -19.71
C TYR A 366 7.80 12.68 -18.75
N GLY A 367 8.35 11.83 -17.87
CA GLY A 367 9.39 12.19 -16.92
C GLY A 367 8.89 12.76 -15.59
N HIS A 368 7.59 12.64 -15.31
CA HIS A 368 7.03 13.05 -14.03
C HIS A 368 6.94 11.86 -13.07
N TYR A 369 7.33 12.09 -11.82
CA TYR A 369 7.21 11.11 -10.76
C TYR A 369 5.91 11.26 -9.98
N SER A 370 5.33 10.15 -9.56
CA SER A 370 4.35 10.15 -8.46
C SER A 370 5.04 10.66 -7.19
N ASN A 371 4.28 10.92 -6.14
CA ASN A 371 4.90 11.23 -4.84
C ASN A 371 5.13 9.99 -3.96
N GLY A 372 4.96 8.79 -4.52
CA GLY A 372 5.01 7.53 -3.78
C GLY A 372 6.29 7.34 -2.97
N GLN A 373 7.46 7.60 -3.58
CA GLN A 373 8.76 7.44 -2.89
C GLN A 373 8.98 8.48 -1.78
N ASP A 374 8.53 9.72 -1.96
CA ASP A 374 8.61 10.74 -0.91
C ASP A 374 7.65 10.40 0.24
N ALA A 375 6.44 9.94 -0.06
CA ALA A 375 5.47 9.47 0.92
C ALA A 375 5.95 8.22 1.65
N PHE A 376 6.54 7.24 0.92
CA PHE A 376 7.17 6.05 1.48
C PHE A 376 8.19 6.42 2.56
N ASN A 377 9.11 7.32 2.24
CA ASN A 377 10.12 7.76 3.17
C ASN A 377 9.54 8.52 4.37
N ALA A 378 8.56 9.39 4.15
CA ALA A 378 7.93 10.16 5.22
C ALA A 378 7.19 9.26 6.22
N VAL A 379 6.44 8.27 5.73
CA VAL A 379 5.67 7.36 6.58
C VAL A 379 6.60 6.43 7.36
N ARG A 380 7.52 5.70 6.69
CA ARG A 380 8.40 4.74 7.38
C ARG A 380 9.30 5.40 8.43
N CYS A 381 9.76 6.64 8.17
CA CYS A 381 10.62 7.36 9.11
C CYS A 381 9.86 7.86 10.36
N VAL A 382 8.54 7.95 10.30
CA VAL A 382 7.69 8.32 11.44
C VAL A 382 7.15 7.08 12.16
N ASP A 383 6.96 5.98 11.46
CA ASP A 383 6.36 4.78 12.03
C ASP A 383 7.34 3.98 12.92
N SER A 384 8.63 3.93 12.57
CA SER A 384 9.57 3.05 13.29
C SER A 384 10.84 3.76 13.73
N PRO A 385 11.34 3.45 14.96
CA PRO A 385 12.64 3.93 15.43
C PRO A 385 13.77 3.42 14.51
N THR A 386 14.59 4.34 14.02
CA THR A 386 15.74 4.02 13.17
C THR A 386 17.04 4.13 13.97
N PRO A 387 17.97 3.14 13.90
CA PRO A 387 19.25 3.20 14.56
C PRO A 387 20.06 4.42 14.13
N ILE A 388 20.60 5.16 15.09
CA ILE A 388 21.47 6.32 14.84
C ILE A 388 22.96 6.02 14.96
N ASP A 389 23.31 4.85 15.54
CA ASP A 389 24.71 4.41 15.70
C ASP A 389 25.24 3.87 14.36
N PRO A 390 26.33 4.46 13.80
CA PRO A 390 26.95 3.98 12.57
C PRO A 390 27.41 2.52 12.62
N ALA A 391 27.78 2.00 13.81
CA ALA A 391 28.22 0.62 13.96
C ALA A 391 27.11 -0.39 13.66
N VAL A 392 25.86 -0.05 13.96
CA VAL A 392 24.68 -0.89 13.62
C VAL A 392 24.55 -0.99 12.10
N TRP A 393 24.75 0.10 11.37
CA TRP A 393 24.65 0.11 9.90
C TRP A 393 25.78 -0.66 9.23
N ALA A 394 27.00 -0.59 9.79
CA ALA A 394 28.11 -1.42 9.34
C ALA A 394 27.84 -2.92 9.56
N ASP A 395 27.19 -3.31 10.67
CA ASP A 395 26.76 -4.70 10.91
C ASP A 395 25.65 -5.13 9.94
N ILE A 396 24.66 -4.26 9.68
CA ILE A 396 23.62 -4.50 8.69
C ILE A 396 24.24 -4.75 7.31
N ASP A 397 25.17 -3.89 6.83
CA ASP A 397 25.83 -4.07 5.54
C ASP A 397 26.59 -5.39 5.49
N LYS A 398 27.36 -5.72 6.55
CA LYS A 398 28.08 -7.00 6.62
C LYS A 398 27.14 -8.19 6.48
N ARG A 399 26.08 -8.22 7.26
CA ARG A 399 25.10 -9.33 7.26
C ARG A 399 24.31 -9.39 5.94
N THR A 400 23.96 -8.24 5.38
CA THR A 400 23.27 -8.18 4.07
C THR A 400 24.13 -8.78 2.97
N ARG A 401 25.46 -8.52 2.95
CA ARG A 401 26.39 -9.14 1.99
C ARG A 401 26.44 -10.66 2.11
N GLU A 402 26.27 -11.19 3.32
CA GLU A 402 26.24 -12.64 3.58
C GLU A 402 24.89 -13.25 3.19
N LEU A 403 23.76 -12.57 3.49
CA LEU A 403 22.40 -13.06 3.30
C LEU A 403 21.89 -12.85 1.86
N ALA A 404 22.26 -11.74 1.24
CA ALA A 404 21.76 -11.33 -0.07
C ALA A 404 22.90 -10.80 -0.96
N PRO A 405 23.86 -11.66 -1.33
CA PRO A 405 25.05 -11.24 -2.08
C PRO A 405 24.74 -10.62 -3.45
N PHE A 406 23.60 -10.92 -4.10
CA PHE A 406 23.31 -10.35 -5.43
C PHE A 406 23.23 -8.82 -5.45
N GLN A 407 22.87 -8.19 -4.33
CA GLN A 407 22.74 -6.73 -4.23
C GLN A 407 24.02 -6.03 -3.70
N ALA A 408 24.99 -6.78 -3.25
CA ALA A 408 26.21 -6.25 -2.64
C ALA A 408 27.19 -5.73 -3.70
N TYR A 409 27.69 -4.50 -3.57
CA TYR A 409 28.75 -3.98 -4.45
C TYR A 409 30.11 -4.02 -3.74
N GLY A 410 31.11 -4.52 -4.45
CA GLY A 410 32.48 -4.57 -3.93
C GLY A 410 32.62 -5.39 -2.65
N GLN A 411 33.61 -5.06 -1.82
CA GLN A 411 33.88 -5.78 -0.58
C GLN A 411 33.44 -4.97 0.65
N PHE A 412 33.19 -5.67 1.75
CA PHE A 412 32.94 -5.04 3.05
C PHE A 412 34.10 -4.17 3.49
N THR A 413 33.84 -2.91 3.80
CA THR A 413 34.85 -1.92 4.16
C THR A 413 34.97 -1.69 5.67
N GLY A 414 34.03 -2.21 6.46
CA GLY A 414 33.84 -1.90 7.89
C GLY A 414 33.01 -0.67 8.15
N PHE A 415 32.48 -0.01 7.11
CA PHE A 415 31.65 1.18 7.18
C PHE A 415 30.42 1.02 6.32
N ALA A 416 29.31 1.68 6.72
CA ALA A 416 28.12 1.84 5.92
C ALA A 416 27.41 3.17 6.26
N PRO A 417 26.74 3.80 5.30
CA PRO A 417 25.97 5.01 5.58
C PRO A 417 24.73 4.68 6.39
N ARG A 418 24.39 5.56 7.31
CA ARG A 418 23.08 5.50 7.99
C ARG A 418 21.95 5.79 7.01
N ASP A 419 20.83 5.12 7.21
CA ASP A 419 19.60 5.39 6.46
C ASP A 419 19.14 6.84 6.63
N LEU A 420 18.36 7.35 5.67
CA LEU A 420 17.84 8.71 5.71
C LEU A 420 16.97 8.98 6.94
N CYS A 421 16.25 7.96 7.45
CA CYS A 421 15.42 8.09 8.65
C CYS A 421 16.23 8.39 9.92
N ALA A 422 17.53 8.06 9.96
CA ALA A 422 18.43 8.47 11.05
C ALA A 422 18.62 9.99 11.13
N PHE A 423 18.22 10.72 10.07
CA PHE A 423 18.29 12.18 9.96
C PHE A 423 16.91 12.85 9.86
N TRP A 424 15.84 12.07 10.03
CA TRP A 424 14.48 12.58 9.87
C TRP A 424 14.16 13.66 10.91
N PRO A 425 13.44 14.73 10.53
CA PRO A 425 13.30 15.93 11.37
C PRO A 425 12.32 15.78 12.54
N VAL A 426 11.58 14.68 12.58
CA VAL A 426 10.57 14.40 13.62
C VAL A 426 10.81 13.02 14.22
N PRO A 427 10.50 12.83 15.52
CA PRO A 427 10.67 11.52 16.16
C PRO A 427 9.66 10.51 15.64
N PRO A 428 9.94 9.20 15.78
CA PRO A 428 8.97 8.16 15.49
C PRO A 428 7.76 8.25 16.43
N THR A 429 6.60 7.91 15.92
CA THR A 429 5.32 7.92 16.65
C THR A 429 4.90 6.54 17.14
N SER A 430 5.58 5.50 16.66
CA SER A 430 5.34 4.09 17.04
C SER A 430 6.63 3.41 17.46
N ALA A 431 6.51 2.21 18.01
CA ALA A 431 7.60 1.31 18.34
C ALA A 431 7.15 -0.12 18.09
N PRO A 432 8.09 -1.04 17.77
CA PRO A 432 7.75 -2.46 17.60
C PRO A 432 7.00 -3.01 18.79
N HIS A 433 5.92 -3.72 18.55
CA HIS A 433 5.12 -4.40 19.57
C HIS A 433 4.36 -5.59 18.96
N PRO A 434 4.09 -6.66 19.70
CA PRO A 434 3.23 -7.74 19.24
C PRO A 434 1.81 -7.24 18.99
N ALA A 435 1.20 -7.70 17.89
CA ALA A 435 -0.18 -7.36 17.57
C ALA A 435 -1.16 -7.87 18.65
N LEU A 436 -2.20 -7.10 18.92
CA LEU A 436 -3.25 -7.51 19.86
C LEU A 436 -4.17 -8.56 19.21
N PRO A 437 -4.64 -9.58 19.98
CA PRO A 437 -5.56 -10.58 19.46
C PRO A 437 -6.82 -9.94 18.84
N ALA A 438 -7.17 -10.39 17.63
CA ALA A 438 -8.34 -9.93 16.91
C ALA A 438 -9.65 -10.50 17.52
N PRO A 439 -10.79 -9.80 17.34
CA PRO A 439 -12.10 -10.42 17.59
C PRO A 439 -12.24 -11.72 16.77
N PRO A 440 -12.78 -12.80 17.35
CA PRO A 440 -12.85 -14.09 16.69
C PRO A 440 -13.53 -14.01 15.31
N GLY A 441 -12.83 -14.50 14.27
CA GLY A 441 -13.35 -14.56 12.90
C GLY A 441 -13.32 -13.26 12.13
N SER A 442 -12.80 -12.17 12.70
CA SER A 442 -12.76 -10.87 12.02
C SER A 442 -11.54 -10.67 11.11
N VAL A 443 -10.52 -11.53 11.19
CA VAL A 443 -9.27 -11.41 10.43
C VAL A 443 -8.86 -12.73 9.82
N VAL A 444 -8.31 -12.68 8.59
CA VAL A 444 -7.60 -13.76 7.90
C VAL A 444 -6.26 -13.21 7.42
N VAL A 445 -5.18 -13.94 7.67
CA VAL A 445 -3.84 -13.60 7.16
C VAL A 445 -3.53 -14.48 5.97
N VAL A 446 -2.94 -13.90 4.93
CA VAL A 446 -2.43 -14.61 3.74
C VAL A 446 -0.93 -14.36 3.63
N SER A 447 -0.14 -15.40 3.39
CA SER A 447 1.31 -15.26 3.26
C SER A 447 1.87 -16.23 2.22
N THR A 448 2.79 -15.75 1.40
CA THR A 448 3.45 -16.51 0.32
C THR A 448 4.76 -17.10 0.82
N THR A 449 5.05 -18.36 0.50
CA THR A 449 6.25 -19.08 0.98
C THR A 449 7.56 -18.43 0.53
N HIS A 450 7.62 -17.93 -0.71
CA HIS A 450 8.75 -17.16 -1.24
C HIS A 450 8.31 -15.74 -1.57
N ASP A 451 7.89 -14.99 -0.53
CA ASP A 451 7.62 -13.56 -0.65
C ASP A 451 8.93 -12.77 -0.49
N PRO A 452 9.33 -11.94 -1.48
CA PRO A 452 10.58 -11.19 -1.41
C PRO A 452 10.53 -10.03 -0.44
N ALA A 453 9.37 -9.38 -0.29
CA ALA A 453 9.23 -8.11 0.41
C ALA A 453 8.74 -8.26 1.85
N THR A 454 7.80 -9.19 2.06
CA THR A 454 7.24 -9.54 3.36
C THR A 454 7.36 -11.05 3.56
N PRO A 455 8.55 -11.54 3.97
CA PRO A 455 8.84 -12.97 4.03
C PRO A 455 7.85 -13.74 4.89
N TYR A 456 7.58 -14.98 4.49
CA TYR A 456 6.55 -15.89 5.01
C TYR A 456 6.41 -15.90 6.53
N GLU A 457 7.54 -15.88 7.24
CA GLU A 457 7.58 -15.94 8.71
C GLU A 457 6.88 -14.73 9.36
N ALA A 458 6.87 -13.57 8.71
CA ALA A 458 6.15 -12.39 9.21
C ALA A 458 4.63 -12.64 9.23
N GLY A 459 4.09 -13.27 8.17
CA GLY A 459 2.69 -13.66 8.13
C GLY A 459 2.33 -14.73 9.15
N VAL A 460 3.21 -15.72 9.36
CA VAL A 460 3.05 -16.74 10.40
C VAL A 460 2.99 -16.10 11.80
N ASN A 461 3.88 -15.15 12.07
CA ASN A 461 3.93 -14.44 13.35
C ASN A 461 2.67 -13.61 13.56
N LEU A 462 2.29 -12.79 12.57
CA LEU A 462 1.09 -11.95 12.65
C LEU A 462 -0.19 -12.80 12.84
N ALA A 463 -0.36 -13.90 12.10
CA ALA A 463 -1.51 -14.80 12.27
C ALA A 463 -1.60 -15.38 13.68
N ARG A 464 -0.44 -15.77 14.24
CA ARG A 464 -0.37 -16.27 15.64
C ARG A 464 -0.74 -15.19 16.65
N GLU A 465 -0.24 -13.96 16.51
CA GLU A 465 -0.49 -12.84 17.42
C GLU A 465 -1.95 -12.41 17.39
N LEU A 466 -2.53 -12.29 16.20
CA LEU A 466 -3.93 -11.96 16.01
C LEU A 466 -4.88 -13.11 16.37
N ALA A 467 -4.39 -14.33 16.64
CA ALA A 467 -5.19 -15.55 16.79
C ALA A 467 -6.09 -15.79 15.55
N ALA A 468 -5.58 -15.46 14.35
CA ALA A 468 -6.28 -15.53 13.08
C ALA A 468 -5.85 -16.78 12.27
N PRO A 469 -6.71 -17.32 11.39
CA PRO A 469 -6.30 -18.34 10.44
C PRO A 469 -5.28 -17.80 9.43
N LEU A 470 -4.36 -18.70 9.01
CA LEU A 470 -3.36 -18.43 8.00
C LEU A 470 -3.68 -19.21 6.73
N ILE A 471 -3.79 -18.51 5.60
CA ILE A 471 -3.75 -19.10 4.27
C ILE A 471 -2.31 -18.97 3.76
N THR A 472 -1.69 -20.11 3.48
CA THR A 472 -0.36 -20.18 2.88
C THR A 472 -0.49 -20.33 1.37
N PHE A 473 0.10 -19.41 0.62
CA PHE A 473 0.35 -19.62 -0.80
C PHE A 473 1.73 -20.25 -1.00
N ASP A 474 1.77 -21.48 -1.52
CA ASP A 474 3.04 -22.15 -1.85
C ASP A 474 3.50 -21.70 -3.25
N GLY A 475 4.24 -20.61 -3.28
CA GLY A 475 4.64 -19.95 -4.51
C GLY A 475 5.69 -18.85 -4.33
N THR A 476 6.03 -18.20 -5.44
CA THR A 476 7.06 -17.15 -5.50
C THR A 476 6.43 -15.88 -6.04
N GLN A 477 5.99 -15.01 -5.14
CA GLN A 477 5.53 -13.64 -5.46
C GLN A 477 5.22 -12.86 -4.20
N HIS A 478 5.16 -11.55 -4.31
CA HIS A 478 4.63 -10.69 -3.26
C HIS A 478 3.11 -10.62 -3.38
N THR A 479 2.38 -11.00 -2.31
CA THR A 479 0.92 -11.05 -2.20
C THR A 479 0.25 -12.08 -3.13
N ALA A 480 -0.94 -12.57 -2.78
CA ALA A 480 -1.58 -13.68 -3.49
C ALA A 480 -3.09 -13.49 -3.76
N VAL A 481 -3.78 -12.65 -2.96
CA VAL A 481 -5.24 -12.47 -3.06
C VAL A 481 -5.63 -11.77 -4.35
N PHE A 482 -6.57 -12.35 -5.08
CA PHE A 482 -7.06 -11.89 -6.38
C PHE A 482 -6.00 -11.81 -7.48
N ASN A 483 -4.96 -12.63 -7.35
CA ASN A 483 -3.92 -12.82 -8.37
C ASN A 483 -4.13 -14.09 -9.22
N GLY A 484 -5.35 -14.64 -9.23
CA GLY A 484 -5.76 -15.75 -10.09
C GLY A 484 -5.52 -17.15 -9.50
N ASN A 485 -5.27 -17.26 -8.19
CA ASN A 485 -5.28 -18.55 -7.49
C ASN A 485 -6.70 -18.86 -6.98
N GLU A 486 -7.41 -19.77 -7.67
CA GLU A 486 -8.82 -20.11 -7.35
C GLU A 486 -9.00 -20.60 -5.90
N CYS A 487 -8.02 -21.30 -5.33
CA CYS A 487 -8.07 -21.80 -3.96
C CYS A 487 -8.11 -20.64 -2.96
N ILE A 488 -7.24 -19.64 -3.12
CA ILE A 488 -7.20 -18.45 -2.26
C ILE A 488 -8.42 -17.57 -2.54
N ASP A 489 -8.66 -17.25 -3.81
CA ASP A 489 -9.68 -16.28 -4.21
C ASP A 489 -11.07 -16.73 -3.78
N SER A 490 -11.40 -18.05 -3.94
CA SER A 490 -12.66 -18.61 -3.47
C SER A 490 -12.81 -18.56 -1.94
N ALA A 491 -11.74 -18.86 -1.19
CA ALA A 491 -11.77 -18.80 0.26
C ALA A 491 -12.00 -17.35 0.77
N ILE A 492 -11.35 -16.37 0.14
CA ILE A 492 -11.48 -14.95 0.49
C ILE A 492 -12.84 -14.38 0.10
N VAL A 493 -13.39 -14.76 -1.08
CA VAL A 493 -14.76 -14.37 -1.48
C VAL A 493 -15.77 -14.89 -0.48
N ASN A 494 -15.73 -16.18 -0.12
CA ASN A 494 -16.64 -16.79 0.85
C ASN A 494 -16.52 -16.14 2.23
N TYR A 495 -15.29 -15.77 2.62
CA TYR A 495 -15.08 -15.06 3.87
C TYR A 495 -15.69 -13.66 3.87
N PHE A 496 -15.47 -12.85 2.84
CA PHE A 496 -16.05 -11.51 2.80
C PHE A 496 -17.57 -11.52 2.64
N VAL A 497 -18.13 -12.40 1.79
CA VAL A 497 -19.56 -12.40 1.50
C VAL A 497 -20.34 -13.05 2.65
N ASP A 498 -19.97 -14.26 3.04
CA ASP A 498 -20.76 -15.12 3.94
C ASP A 498 -20.19 -15.20 5.37
N LEU A 499 -19.06 -14.56 5.66
CA LEU A 499 -18.29 -14.72 6.90
C LEU A 499 -17.90 -16.18 7.17
N THR A 500 -17.71 -16.95 6.10
CA THR A 500 -17.18 -18.31 6.22
C THR A 500 -15.68 -18.22 6.47
N VAL A 501 -15.30 -18.27 7.75
CA VAL A 501 -13.90 -18.18 8.17
C VAL A 501 -13.16 -19.42 7.67
N PRO A 502 -12.10 -19.27 6.81
CA PRO A 502 -11.30 -20.40 6.39
C PRO A 502 -10.53 -20.97 7.59
N GLY A 503 -10.27 -22.28 7.58
CA GLY A 503 -9.24 -22.83 8.45
C GLY A 503 -7.84 -22.45 7.96
N ASN A 504 -6.80 -22.95 8.63
CA ASN A 504 -5.46 -22.91 8.05
C ASN A 504 -5.48 -23.72 6.74
N LEU A 505 -5.08 -23.08 5.65
CA LEU A 505 -5.17 -23.59 4.30
C LEU A 505 -3.82 -23.42 3.60
N THR A 506 -3.44 -24.40 2.79
CA THR A 506 -2.29 -24.26 1.87
C THR A 506 -2.79 -24.40 0.43
N CYS A 507 -2.50 -23.44 -0.37
CA CYS A 507 -2.79 -23.33 -1.79
C CYS A 507 -1.47 -23.29 -2.61
#